data_e30cc0ffe4c3d1519e97bdf2cd6a68ad
#
_entry.id   e30cc0ffe4c3d1519e97bdf2cd6a68ad
#
_cell.length_a   1.000
_cell.length_b   1.000
_cell.length_c   1.000
_cell.angle_alpha   90.00
_cell.angle_beta   90.00
_cell.angle_gamma   90.00
#
_symmetry.space_group_name_H-M   'P 1'
#
loop_
_entity.id
_entity.type
_entity.pdbx_description
1 polymer ?
#
loop_
_entity_poly.entity_id
_entity_poly.type
_entity_poly.pdbx_seq_one_letter_code
_entity_poly.pdbx_strand_id
1 'polypeptide(L)'
;MYDVIVIGAGPAGLAAGLYASRARLKTLILEKEKAGGQIVITDDVENYPGSVENASGPSLIKRMKDQVDNFGAEFVLDSVQKVELEGKVKKVIGKDNTYEGKTVIVATGATPRKIGCPGEVEFTGRGVSYCATCDANFFEDMEVYVVGGGDSAFEEAMYLSKFARKVTLVYRKGKEEARAAESIKAKAFKNPKLDYIWNANVVEVKGDGILTSIVLEDTNTHEKREIFADENDGTFGLFVFVGYIPKNELVEGILDMENGYVVTDENMHTNIPGVFAAGDNRKKELRQVVTATADGAIAATQAEKYINEHFE
;
A
#
# COMPACT_ATOMS: atom_id res chain seq x y z
N MET A 1 -26.25 -7.83 -16.04
CA MET A 1 -26.03 -6.71 -15.12
C MET A 1 -25.73 -7.25 -13.74
N TYR A 2 -24.73 -6.71 -13.05
CA TYR A 2 -24.34 -7.06 -11.69
C TYR A 2 -24.97 -6.10 -10.68
N ASP A 3 -25.07 -6.51 -9.43
CA ASP A 3 -25.45 -5.63 -8.34
C ASP A 3 -24.23 -4.79 -7.90
N VAL A 4 -23.07 -5.45 -7.76
CA VAL A 4 -21.80 -4.83 -7.37
C VAL A 4 -20.69 -5.24 -8.32
N ILE A 5 -19.96 -4.27 -8.84
CA ILE A 5 -18.69 -4.51 -9.56
C ILE A 5 -17.55 -3.96 -8.70
N VAL A 6 -16.58 -4.80 -8.36
CA VAL A 6 -15.37 -4.44 -7.62
C VAL A 6 -14.19 -4.38 -8.58
N ILE A 7 -13.46 -3.28 -8.59
CA ILE A 7 -12.27 -3.07 -9.42
C ILE A 7 -11.01 -3.21 -8.54
N GLY A 8 -10.30 -4.31 -8.71
CA GLY A 8 -9.12 -4.69 -7.94
C GLY A 8 -9.39 -5.80 -6.95
N ALA A 9 -8.48 -6.77 -6.85
CA ALA A 9 -8.56 -7.95 -5.99
C ALA A 9 -7.43 -8.00 -4.95
N GLY A 10 -7.05 -6.84 -4.40
CA GLY A 10 -6.29 -6.74 -3.17
C GLY A 10 -7.19 -7.02 -1.95
N PRO A 11 -6.67 -6.90 -0.72
CA PRO A 11 -7.43 -7.15 0.51
C PRO A 11 -8.77 -6.39 0.59
N ALA A 12 -8.81 -5.13 0.15
CA ALA A 12 -10.03 -4.32 0.12
C ALA A 12 -11.09 -4.90 -0.84
N GLY A 13 -10.66 -5.22 -2.07
CA GLY A 13 -11.57 -5.76 -3.07
C GLY A 13 -12.06 -7.17 -2.74
N LEU A 14 -11.20 -8.03 -2.18
CA LEU A 14 -11.62 -9.35 -1.72
C LEU A 14 -12.59 -9.26 -0.54
N ALA A 15 -12.36 -8.35 0.42
CA ALA A 15 -13.30 -8.12 1.51
C ALA A 15 -14.64 -7.57 0.99
N ALA A 16 -14.62 -6.61 0.05
CA ALA A 16 -15.83 -6.10 -0.58
C ALA A 16 -16.60 -7.21 -1.30
N GLY A 17 -15.92 -8.03 -2.10
CA GLY A 17 -16.52 -9.16 -2.79
C GLY A 17 -17.14 -10.19 -1.84
N LEU A 18 -16.45 -10.51 -0.75
CA LEU A 18 -16.94 -11.43 0.28
C LEU A 18 -18.25 -10.90 0.91
N TYR A 19 -18.24 -9.64 1.38
CA TYR A 19 -19.43 -9.08 2.05
C TYR A 19 -20.62 -8.91 1.10
N ALA A 20 -20.38 -8.44 -0.12
CA ALA A 20 -21.44 -8.31 -1.14
C ALA A 20 -22.04 -9.68 -1.50
N SER A 21 -21.22 -10.72 -1.70
CA SER A 21 -21.71 -12.06 -2.04
C SER A 21 -22.44 -12.73 -0.87
N ARG A 22 -22.00 -12.51 0.37
CA ARG A 22 -22.71 -12.97 1.55
C ARG A 22 -24.09 -12.31 1.70
N ALA A 23 -24.24 -11.05 1.28
CA ALA A 23 -25.52 -10.36 1.16
C ALA A 23 -26.37 -10.84 -0.03
N ARG A 24 -25.91 -11.89 -0.75
CA ARG A 24 -26.54 -12.46 -1.95
C ARG A 24 -26.67 -11.49 -3.13
N LEU A 25 -25.84 -10.48 -3.18
CA LEU A 25 -25.74 -9.58 -4.31
C LEU A 25 -24.97 -10.28 -5.44
N LYS A 26 -25.41 -10.11 -6.69
CA LYS A 26 -24.66 -10.58 -7.86
C LYS A 26 -23.39 -9.75 -8.01
N THR A 27 -22.28 -10.32 -7.58
CA THR A 27 -21.00 -9.62 -7.41
C THR A 27 -19.99 -10.07 -8.47
N LEU A 28 -19.33 -9.09 -9.09
CA LEU A 28 -18.19 -9.28 -9.99
C LEU A 28 -16.94 -8.63 -9.40
N ILE A 29 -15.83 -9.36 -9.37
CA ILE A 29 -14.50 -8.80 -9.06
C ILE A 29 -13.66 -8.84 -10.33
N LEU A 30 -13.15 -7.68 -10.73
CA LEU A 30 -12.25 -7.51 -11.88
C LEU A 30 -10.82 -7.30 -11.39
N GLU A 31 -9.89 -8.08 -11.90
CA GLU A 31 -8.46 -7.93 -11.63
C GLU A 31 -7.66 -8.08 -12.93
N LYS A 32 -6.61 -7.28 -13.08
CA LYS A 32 -5.81 -7.28 -14.31
C LYS A 32 -4.84 -8.47 -14.41
N GLU A 33 -4.38 -8.99 -13.26
CA GLU A 33 -3.40 -10.07 -13.21
C GLU A 33 -3.91 -11.19 -12.27
N LYS A 34 -3.40 -11.28 -11.06
CA LYS A 34 -3.80 -12.25 -10.04
C LYS A 34 -4.26 -11.53 -8.78
N ALA A 35 -5.15 -12.16 -8.03
CA ALA A 35 -5.56 -11.63 -6.74
C ALA A 35 -4.36 -11.43 -5.81
N GLY A 36 -4.40 -10.33 -5.04
CA GLY A 36 -3.42 -10.14 -3.97
C GLY A 36 -3.05 -8.70 -3.64
N GLY A 37 -2.76 -7.87 -4.65
CA GLY A 37 -2.22 -6.53 -4.40
C GLY A 37 -0.82 -6.56 -3.78
N GLN A 38 -0.46 -5.55 -2.99
CA GLN A 38 0.91 -5.40 -2.46
C GLN A 38 1.31 -6.46 -1.43
N ILE A 39 0.37 -7.03 -0.70
CA ILE A 39 0.68 -7.97 0.39
C ILE A 39 1.30 -9.28 -0.10
N VAL A 40 1.15 -9.64 -1.38
CA VAL A 40 1.66 -10.93 -1.91
C VAL A 40 3.19 -11.04 -1.93
N ILE A 41 3.91 -9.93 -1.75
CA ILE A 41 5.38 -9.93 -1.66
C ILE A 41 5.88 -10.06 -0.22
N THR A 42 5.00 -10.13 0.78
CA THR A 42 5.32 -10.21 2.19
C THR A 42 5.43 -11.67 2.63
N ASP A 43 6.58 -12.07 3.14
CA ASP A 43 6.85 -13.45 3.53
C ASP A 43 6.20 -13.82 4.87
N ASP A 44 6.05 -12.86 5.80
CA ASP A 44 5.42 -13.07 7.09
C ASP A 44 4.41 -11.97 7.43
N VAL A 45 3.20 -12.35 7.87
CA VAL A 45 2.08 -11.43 8.17
C VAL A 45 1.71 -11.56 9.64
N GLU A 46 2.39 -10.81 10.49
CA GLU A 46 2.19 -10.82 11.93
C GLU A 46 1.14 -9.82 12.41
N ASN A 47 0.87 -8.77 11.65
CA ASN A 47 0.06 -7.62 12.05
C ASN A 47 -1.38 -7.62 11.53
N TYR A 48 -1.87 -8.75 11.00
CA TYR A 48 -3.28 -8.91 10.63
C TYR A 48 -4.01 -9.75 11.68
N PRO A 49 -4.84 -9.14 12.55
CA PRO A 49 -5.56 -9.85 13.60
C PRO A 49 -6.44 -10.99 13.04
N GLY A 50 -6.34 -12.16 13.61
CA GLY A 50 -7.02 -13.37 13.12
C GLY A 50 -6.27 -14.09 12.00
N SER A 51 -5.04 -13.69 11.67
CA SER A 51 -4.15 -14.47 10.83
C SER A 51 -3.81 -15.80 11.51
N VAL A 52 -3.53 -16.84 10.71
CA VAL A 52 -3.03 -18.10 11.24
C VAL A 52 -1.54 -17.96 11.55
N GLU A 53 -1.03 -18.88 12.35
CA GLU A 53 0.40 -19.00 12.61
C GLU A 53 1.19 -19.18 11.30
N ASN A 54 2.34 -18.51 11.17
CA ASN A 54 3.20 -18.50 10.00
C ASN A 54 2.47 -18.09 8.69
N ALA A 55 1.56 -17.12 8.77
CA ALA A 55 0.87 -16.62 7.60
C ALA A 55 1.79 -15.75 6.74
N SER A 56 1.92 -16.11 5.47
CA SER A 56 2.50 -15.23 4.44
C SER A 56 1.42 -14.43 3.71
N GLY A 57 1.82 -13.36 3.04
CA GLY A 57 0.92 -12.59 2.19
C GLY A 57 0.20 -13.45 1.15
N PRO A 58 0.91 -14.32 0.39
CA PRO A 58 0.26 -15.27 -0.53
C PRO A 58 -0.74 -16.19 0.16
N SER A 59 -0.41 -16.74 1.36
CA SER A 59 -1.30 -17.65 2.08
C SER A 59 -2.55 -16.94 2.62
N LEU A 60 -2.40 -15.69 3.08
CA LEU A 60 -3.52 -14.86 3.51
C LEU A 60 -4.47 -14.56 2.34
N ILE A 61 -3.92 -14.10 1.21
CA ILE A 61 -4.72 -13.80 0.02
C ILE A 61 -5.43 -15.04 -0.52
N LYS A 62 -4.76 -16.19 -0.53
CA LYS A 62 -5.43 -17.44 -0.92
C LYS A 62 -6.66 -17.71 -0.06
N ARG A 63 -6.55 -17.59 1.27
CA ARG A 63 -7.70 -17.79 2.17
C ARG A 63 -8.81 -16.77 1.94
N MET A 64 -8.48 -15.50 1.72
CA MET A 64 -9.46 -14.47 1.39
C MET A 64 -10.17 -14.77 0.07
N LYS A 65 -9.42 -15.20 -0.94
CA LYS A 65 -9.98 -15.60 -2.24
C LYS A 65 -10.88 -16.84 -2.13
N ASP A 66 -10.43 -17.86 -1.39
CA ASP A 66 -11.23 -19.07 -1.13
C ASP A 66 -12.58 -18.72 -0.44
N GLN A 67 -12.59 -17.75 0.48
CA GLN A 67 -13.83 -17.26 1.10
C GLN A 67 -14.76 -16.59 0.07
N VAL A 68 -14.22 -15.75 -0.79
CA VAL A 68 -14.98 -15.09 -1.87
C VAL A 68 -15.61 -16.12 -2.81
N ASP A 69 -14.83 -17.12 -3.24
CA ASP A 69 -15.29 -18.18 -4.14
C ASP A 69 -16.39 -19.04 -3.51
N ASN A 70 -16.27 -19.34 -2.21
CA ASN A 70 -17.28 -20.11 -1.47
C ASN A 70 -18.64 -19.42 -1.40
N PHE A 71 -18.69 -18.09 -1.50
CA PHE A 71 -19.94 -17.32 -1.55
C PHE A 71 -20.39 -16.94 -2.96
N GLY A 72 -19.69 -17.41 -3.99
CA GLY A 72 -20.13 -17.37 -5.39
C GLY A 72 -19.97 -16.00 -6.07
N ALA A 73 -19.06 -15.14 -5.62
CA ALA A 73 -18.68 -13.98 -6.40
C ALA A 73 -18.00 -14.43 -7.71
N GLU A 74 -18.37 -13.80 -8.81
CA GLU A 74 -17.69 -14.02 -10.09
C GLU A 74 -16.34 -13.27 -10.07
N PHE A 75 -15.29 -13.96 -10.43
CA PHE A 75 -13.93 -13.40 -10.52
C PHE A 75 -13.45 -13.48 -11.96
N VAL A 76 -13.12 -12.32 -12.55
CA VAL A 76 -12.69 -12.24 -13.95
C VAL A 76 -11.35 -11.52 -14.05
N LEU A 77 -10.42 -12.13 -14.76
CA LEU A 77 -9.18 -11.51 -15.16
C LEU A 77 -9.43 -10.64 -16.40
N ASP A 78 -9.62 -9.35 -16.18
CA ASP A 78 -9.77 -8.36 -17.24
C ASP A 78 -9.20 -7.01 -16.77
N SER A 79 -8.36 -6.42 -17.61
CA SER A 79 -7.77 -5.11 -17.32
C SER A 79 -8.77 -4.00 -17.64
N VAL A 80 -9.32 -3.36 -16.61
CA VAL A 80 -10.24 -2.22 -16.79
C VAL A 80 -9.50 -1.06 -17.46
N GLN A 81 -10.06 -0.58 -18.56
CA GLN A 81 -9.48 0.48 -19.39
C GLN A 81 -10.20 1.82 -19.21
N LYS A 82 -11.50 1.77 -18.93
CA LYS A 82 -12.34 2.96 -18.79
C LYS A 82 -13.54 2.66 -17.91
N VAL A 83 -14.05 3.68 -17.26
CA VAL A 83 -15.31 3.64 -16.51
C VAL A 83 -16.25 4.75 -16.93
N GLU A 84 -17.56 4.48 -16.89
CA GLU A 84 -18.65 5.43 -17.05
C GLU A 84 -19.54 5.29 -15.82
N LEU A 85 -19.33 6.20 -14.85
CA LEU A 85 -19.89 6.08 -13.50
C LEU A 85 -21.13 6.94 -13.25
N GLU A 86 -21.46 7.81 -14.18
CA GLU A 86 -22.66 8.64 -14.09
C GLU A 86 -23.93 7.83 -14.36
N GLY A 87 -25.05 8.31 -13.84
CA GLY A 87 -26.36 7.70 -14.05
C GLY A 87 -26.63 6.47 -13.16
N LYS A 88 -27.79 5.85 -13.39
CA LYS A 88 -28.30 4.76 -12.55
C LYS A 88 -27.53 3.44 -12.78
N VAL A 89 -27.16 3.15 -14.01
CA VAL A 89 -26.36 1.96 -14.39
C VAL A 89 -24.93 2.42 -14.66
N LYS A 90 -23.98 1.80 -13.95
CA LYS A 90 -22.55 2.07 -14.10
C LYS A 90 -21.98 1.11 -15.15
N LYS A 91 -21.02 1.59 -15.95
CA LYS A 91 -20.32 0.74 -16.92
C LYS A 91 -18.83 0.69 -16.60
N VAL A 92 -18.31 -0.52 -16.60
CA VAL A 92 -16.87 -0.80 -16.44
C VAL A 92 -16.41 -1.48 -17.71
N ILE A 93 -15.51 -0.84 -18.43
CA ILE A 93 -15.03 -1.25 -19.75
C ILE A 93 -13.64 -1.86 -19.54
N GLY A 94 -13.55 -3.17 -19.62
CA GLY A 94 -12.32 -3.92 -19.62
C GLY A 94 -11.69 -3.98 -21.01
N LYS A 95 -10.54 -4.66 -21.10
CA LYS A 95 -9.86 -4.94 -22.37
C LYS A 95 -10.70 -5.86 -23.25
N ASP A 96 -11.31 -6.87 -22.64
CA ASP A 96 -11.98 -7.95 -23.37
C ASP A 96 -13.51 -7.79 -23.35
N ASN A 97 -14.08 -7.20 -22.28
CA ASN A 97 -15.53 -7.09 -22.11
C ASN A 97 -15.97 -5.76 -21.50
N THR A 98 -17.27 -5.47 -21.65
CA THR A 98 -17.94 -4.37 -20.93
C THR A 98 -18.92 -4.96 -19.92
N TYR A 99 -18.86 -4.46 -18.70
CA TYR A 99 -19.66 -4.90 -17.58
C TYR A 99 -20.58 -3.78 -17.10
N GLU A 100 -21.85 -4.14 -16.83
CA GLU A 100 -22.84 -3.22 -16.31
C GLU A 100 -23.22 -3.60 -14.89
N GLY A 101 -23.24 -2.63 -13.97
CA GLY A 101 -23.55 -2.81 -12.57
C GLY A 101 -24.38 -1.67 -11.99
N LYS A 102 -25.11 -1.98 -10.91
CA LYS A 102 -25.85 -0.98 -10.13
C LYS A 102 -24.90 -0.10 -9.31
N THR A 103 -23.85 -0.70 -8.78
CA THR A 103 -22.81 -0.04 -7.97
C THR A 103 -21.41 -0.45 -8.38
N VAL A 104 -20.43 0.41 -8.08
CA VAL A 104 -19.01 0.14 -8.34
C VAL A 104 -18.20 0.44 -7.07
N ILE A 105 -17.30 -0.45 -6.69
CA ILE A 105 -16.32 -0.26 -5.62
C ILE A 105 -14.92 -0.22 -6.26
N VAL A 106 -14.27 0.94 -6.17
CA VAL A 106 -12.91 1.15 -6.67
C VAL A 106 -11.91 0.74 -5.57
N ALA A 107 -11.21 -0.37 -5.76
CA ALA A 107 -10.28 -0.96 -4.79
C ALA A 107 -8.88 -1.21 -5.40
N THR A 108 -8.42 -0.27 -6.21
CA THR A 108 -7.22 -0.33 -7.04
C THR A 108 -5.90 -0.24 -6.24
N GLY A 109 -5.98 0.20 -4.97
CA GLY A 109 -4.85 0.27 -4.06
C GLY A 109 -3.83 1.36 -4.38
N ALA A 110 -2.65 1.25 -3.78
CA ALA A 110 -1.50 2.14 -3.99
C ALA A 110 -0.22 1.31 -4.02
N THR A 111 0.84 1.87 -4.58
CA THR A 111 2.18 1.26 -4.57
C THR A 111 3.18 2.22 -3.93
N PRO A 112 4.16 1.73 -3.17
CA PRO A 112 5.24 2.57 -2.68
C PRO A 112 6.01 3.16 -3.86
N ARG A 113 6.39 4.42 -3.72
CA ARG A 113 7.29 5.06 -4.66
C ARG A 113 8.70 4.52 -4.43
N LYS A 114 9.32 4.05 -5.49
CA LYS A 114 10.70 3.57 -5.46
C LYS A 114 11.69 4.75 -5.53
N ILE A 115 12.91 4.53 -5.03
CA ILE A 115 14.04 5.44 -5.23
C ILE A 115 14.46 5.39 -6.70
N GLY A 116 14.38 4.21 -7.33
CA GLY A 116 14.70 3.97 -8.73
C GLY A 116 16.18 3.66 -8.98
N CYS A 117 16.91 3.25 -7.97
CA CYS A 117 18.33 2.89 -8.11
C CYS A 117 18.52 1.40 -8.44
N PRO A 118 19.65 1.02 -9.07
CA PRO A 118 20.04 -0.37 -9.26
C PRO A 118 20.04 -1.16 -7.94
N GLY A 119 19.57 -2.41 -7.98
CA GLY A 119 19.47 -3.30 -6.82
C GLY A 119 18.22 -3.13 -5.97
N GLU A 120 17.54 -1.98 -5.98
CA GLU A 120 16.37 -1.73 -5.12
C GLU A 120 15.29 -2.81 -5.27
N VAL A 121 14.97 -3.18 -6.51
CA VAL A 121 13.92 -4.18 -6.79
C VAL A 121 14.40 -5.60 -6.44
N GLU A 122 15.65 -5.90 -6.72
CA GLU A 122 16.26 -7.21 -6.46
C GLU A 122 16.27 -7.55 -4.97
N PHE A 123 16.59 -6.54 -4.14
CA PHE A 123 16.67 -6.73 -2.68
C PHE A 123 15.37 -6.38 -1.94
N THR A 124 14.27 -6.10 -2.65
CA THR A 124 12.95 -5.96 -2.00
C THR A 124 12.54 -7.27 -1.33
N GLY A 125 12.25 -7.21 0.00
CA GLY A 125 12.03 -8.38 0.86
C GLY A 125 13.31 -9.12 1.27
N ARG A 126 14.49 -8.61 0.88
CA ARG A 126 15.81 -9.17 1.21
C ARG A 126 16.76 -8.11 1.76
N GLY A 127 16.23 -7.23 2.58
CA GLY A 127 16.92 -6.08 3.16
C GLY A 127 16.31 -4.73 2.76
N VAL A 128 15.70 -4.60 1.59
CA VAL A 128 14.93 -3.40 1.20
C VAL A 128 13.46 -3.58 1.55
N SER A 129 12.89 -2.62 2.27
CA SER A 129 11.49 -2.62 2.71
C SER A 129 10.80 -1.27 2.44
N TYR A 130 9.48 -1.31 2.34
CA TYR A 130 8.60 -0.13 2.22
C TYR A 130 7.56 -0.06 3.36
N CYS A 131 7.70 -0.92 4.39
CA CYS A 131 6.75 -1.00 5.50
C CYS A 131 7.50 -1.29 6.82
N ALA A 132 7.65 -0.29 7.68
CA ALA A 132 8.31 -0.49 8.97
C ALA A 132 7.49 -1.41 9.89
N THR A 133 6.16 -1.23 9.93
CA THR A 133 5.28 -2.06 10.77
C THR A 133 5.19 -3.51 10.33
N CYS A 134 5.62 -3.83 9.09
CA CYS A 134 5.68 -5.20 8.58
C CYS A 134 7.00 -5.88 8.94
N ASP A 135 8.11 -5.14 8.77
CA ASP A 135 9.44 -5.76 8.66
C ASP A 135 10.41 -5.35 9.79
N ALA A 136 9.99 -4.51 10.74
CA ALA A 136 10.87 -4.03 11.81
C ALA A 136 11.50 -5.16 12.64
N ASN A 137 10.75 -6.23 12.92
CA ASN A 137 11.19 -7.36 13.74
C ASN A 137 12.38 -8.11 13.11
N PHE A 138 12.48 -8.13 11.77
CA PHE A 138 13.61 -8.79 11.07
C PHE A 138 14.95 -8.08 11.30
N PHE A 139 14.92 -6.83 11.79
CA PHE A 139 16.10 -6.00 12.01
C PHE A 139 16.29 -5.67 13.50
N GLU A 140 15.82 -6.55 14.40
CA GLU A 140 16.02 -6.38 15.82
C GLU A 140 17.52 -6.37 16.16
N ASP A 141 17.95 -5.35 16.92
CA ASP A 141 19.34 -5.09 17.30
C ASP A 141 20.36 -4.93 16.14
N MET A 142 19.85 -4.66 14.93
CA MET A 142 20.68 -4.36 13.74
C MET A 142 20.69 -2.86 13.41
N GLU A 143 21.52 -2.47 12.46
CA GLU A 143 21.48 -1.13 11.87
C GLU A 143 20.37 -1.05 10.81
N VAL A 144 19.73 0.11 10.73
CA VAL A 144 18.67 0.38 9.75
C VAL A 144 18.89 1.77 9.11
N TYR A 145 18.70 1.83 7.80
CA TYR A 145 18.70 3.06 7.04
C TYR A 145 17.29 3.39 6.57
N VAL A 146 16.87 4.65 6.74
CA VAL A 146 15.55 5.14 6.34
C VAL A 146 15.72 6.22 5.30
N VAL A 147 15.17 6.02 4.10
CA VAL A 147 15.23 7.00 3.02
C VAL A 147 13.94 7.82 2.97
N GLY A 148 14.06 9.12 3.18
CA GLY A 148 12.92 10.04 3.11
C GLY A 148 13.14 11.31 3.94
N GLY A 149 12.20 12.24 3.86
CA GLY A 149 12.30 13.53 4.58
C GLY A 149 10.95 14.16 4.89
N GLY A 150 9.85 13.42 4.75
CA GLY A 150 8.49 13.81 5.15
C GLY A 150 8.09 13.18 6.48
N ASP A 151 6.87 13.47 6.94
CA ASP A 151 6.31 12.96 8.20
C ASP A 151 6.50 11.45 8.33
N SER A 152 6.07 10.68 7.34
CA SER A 152 6.17 9.21 7.36
C SER A 152 7.61 8.72 7.59
N ALA A 153 8.62 9.32 6.92
CA ALA A 153 10.00 8.88 7.09
C ALA A 153 10.51 9.08 8.52
N PHE A 154 10.15 10.19 9.15
CA PHE A 154 10.53 10.49 10.53
C PHE A 154 9.78 9.65 11.56
N GLU A 155 8.47 9.44 11.36
CA GLU A 155 7.63 8.62 12.23
C GLU A 155 8.05 7.16 12.16
N GLU A 156 8.26 6.62 10.96
CA GLU A 156 8.71 5.24 10.75
C GLU A 156 10.15 5.03 11.25
N ALA A 157 11.04 6.03 11.12
CA ALA A 157 12.37 5.96 11.73
C ALA A 157 12.29 5.88 13.26
N MET A 158 11.41 6.66 13.89
CA MET A 158 11.16 6.57 15.33
C MET A 158 10.53 5.22 15.72
N TYR A 159 9.66 4.66 14.87
CA TYR A 159 9.09 3.34 15.08
C TYR A 159 10.18 2.26 15.04
N LEU A 160 10.98 2.24 13.98
CA LEU A 160 12.11 1.31 13.77
C LEU A 160 13.12 1.38 14.92
N SER A 161 13.34 2.56 15.51
CA SER A 161 14.26 2.72 16.64
C SER A 161 13.87 1.94 17.91
N LYS A 162 12.63 1.43 17.99
CA LYS A 162 12.20 0.55 19.09
C LYS A 162 12.80 -0.84 18.98
N PHE A 163 13.14 -1.28 17.77
CA PHE A 163 13.69 -2.59 17.43
C PHE A 163 15.18 -2.50 17.15
N ALA A 164 15.54 -1.67 16.20
CA ALA A 164 16.92 -1.52 15.72
C ALA A 164 17.89 -1.00 16.80
N ARG A 165 19.15 -1.40 16.68
CA ARG A 165 20.26 -0.87 17.46
C ARG A 165 20.51 0.61 17.12
N LYS A 166 20.46 0.94 15.84
CA LYS A 166 20.67 2.28 15.30
C LYS A 166 19.82 2.47 14.04
N VAL A 167 19.24 3.65 13.88
CA VAL A 167 18.50 4.04 12.69
C VAL A 167 19.12 5.29 12.09
N THR A 168 19.52 5.24 10.82
CA THR A 168 20.10 6.39 10.12
C THR A 168 19.15 6.87 9.03
N LEU A 169 18.62 8.09 9.19
CA LEU A 169 17.75 8.71 8.19
C LEU A 169 18.61 9.37 7.11
N VAL A 170 18.38 8.96 5.85
CA VAL A 170 19.05 9.49 4.66
C VAL A 170 18.11 10.40 3.91
N TYR A 171 18.48 11.67 3.76
CA TYR A 171 17.64 12.64 3.06
C TYR A 171 18.45 13.43 2.03
N ARG A 172 17.86 13.56 0.83
CA ARG A 172 18.51 14.20 -0.34
C ARG A 172 18.74 15.71 -0.23
N LYS A 173 18.23 16.34 0.82
CA LYS A 173 18.37 17.79 1.05
C LYS A 173 18.94 18.06 2.45
N GLY A 174 19.17 19.33 2.75
CA GLY A 174 19.64 19.76 4.05
C GLY A 174 18.61 19.57 5.16
N LYS A 175 19.07 19.63 6.41
CA LYS A 175 18.25 19.47 7.62
C LYS A 175 17.04 20.41 7.65
N GLU A 176 17.26 21.68 7.28
CA GLU A 176 16.22 22.72 7.29
C GLU A 176 15.16 22.54 6.19
N GLU A 177 15.47 21.74 5.18
CA GLU A 177 14.56 21.43 4.07
C GLU A 177 13.75 20.15 4.30
N ALA A 178 13.93 19.48 5.44
CA ALA A 178 13.12 18.32 5.80
C ALA A 178 11.65 18.74 5.97
N ARG A 179 10.77 18.06 5.23
CA ARG A 179 9.36 18.45 5.10
C ARG A 179 8.46 17.92 6.22
N ALA A 180 9.01 17.13 7.13
CA ALA A 180 8.27 16.66 8.29
C ALA A 180 7.86 17.84 9.20
N ALA A 181 6.70 17.73 9.84
CA ALA A 181 6.20 18.72 10.78
C ALA A 181 7.21 18.95 11.90
N GLU A 182 7.32 20.21 12.35
CA GLU A 182 8.30 20.60 13.39
C GLU A 182 8.15 19.77 14.68
N SER A 183 6.92 19.44 15.07
CA SER A 183 6.64 18.59 16.25
C SER A 183 7.20 17.17 16.10
N ILE A 184 7.17 16.61 14.89
CA ILE A 184 7.72 15.28 14.57
C ILE A 184 9.24 15.33 14.57
N LYS A 185 9.82 16.30 13.86
CA LYS A 185 11.29 16.55 13.85
C LYS A 185 11.86 16.73 15.25
N ALA A 186 11.19 17.55 16.08
CA ALA A 186 11.64 17.81 17.45
C ALA A 186 11.66 16.56 18.33
N LYS A 187 10.76 15.60 18.12
CA LYS A 187 10.78 14.30 18.80
C LYS A 187 11.91 13.42 18.27
N ALA A 188 12.03 13.32 16.95
CA ALA A 188 13.05 12.49 16.29
C ALA A 188 14.47 12.93 16.65
N PHE A 189 14.76 14.23 16.66
CA PHE A 189 16.08 14.77 17.03
C PHE A 189 16.48 14.54 18.50
N LYS A 190 15.53 14.20 19.37
CA LYS A 190 15.82 13.82 20.76
C LYS A 190 16.04 12.32 20.95
N ASN A 191 15.79 11.52 19.94
CA ASN A 191 15.94 10.07 20.01
C ASN A 191 17.43 9.70 19.85
N PRO A 192 18.08 9.10 20.87
CA PRO A 192 19.51 8.80 20.82
C PRO A 192 19.89 7.70 19.84
N LYS A 193 18.93 6.92 19.38
CA LYS A 193 19.16 5.86 18.37
C LYS A 193 19.06 6.39 16.93
N LEU A 194 18.58 7.62 16.72
CA LEU A 194 18.46 8.22 15.39
C LEU A 194 19.71 9.01 15.02
N ASP A 195 20.25 8.71 13.85
CA ASP A 195 21.31 9.46 13.19
C ASP A 195 20.82 10.00 11.82
N TYR A 196 21.52 10.92 11.22
CA TYR A 196 21.06 11.63 10.02
C TYR A 196 22.20 11.82 9.02
N ILE A 197 21.93 11.48 7.76
CA ILE A 197 22.78 11.79 6.61
C ILE A 197 21.99 12.72 5.69
N TRP A 198 22.36 13.99 5.74
CA TRP A 198 21.75 15.03 4.92
C TRP A 198 22.47 15.17 3.58
N ASN A 199 21.78 15.75 2.60
CA ASN A 199 22.30 15.98 1.24
C ASN A 199 22.84 14.69 0.59
N ALA A 200 22.13 13.59 0.77
CA ALA A 200 22.54 12.30 0.22
C ALA A 200 21.38 11.53 -0.40
N ASN A 201 21.66 10.95 -1.57
CA ASN A 201 20.78 9.96 -2.21
C ASN A 201 21.37 8.56 -2.09
N VAL A 202 20.52 7.56 -1.94
CA VAL A 202 20.91 6.18 -2.23
C VAL A 202 20.86 6.00 -3.75
N VAL A 203 22.00 5.67 -4.34
CA VAL A 203 22.16 5.55 -5.80
C VAL A 203 22.42 4.13 -6.27
N GLU A 204 22.71 3.21 -5.37
CA GLU A 204 22.87 1.80 -5.67
C GLU A 204 22.67 0.97 -4.38
N VAL A 205 22.09 -0.20 -4.53
CA VAL A 205 21.89 -1.21 -3.48
C VAL A 205 22.58 -2.49 -3.91
N LYS A 206 23.41 -3.09 -3.06
CA LYS A 206 24.24 -4.26 -3.38
C LYS A 206 24.13 -5.35 -2.34
N GLY A 207 24.42 -6.56 -2.77
CA GLY A 207 24.46 -7.74 -1.88
C GLY A 207 24.69 -9.04 -2.64
N ASP A 208 24.69 -10.12 -1.89
CA ASP A 208 24.71 -11.49 -2.43
C ASP A 208 23.57 -12.28 -1.78
N GLY A 209 22.44 -12.36 -2.49
CA GLY A 209 21.20 -12.97 -1.98
C GLY A 209 20.45 -12.13 -0.92
N ILE A 210 21.17 -11.32 -0.13
CA ILE A 210 20.64 -10.36 0.85
C ILE A 210 21.38 -9.04 0.71
N LEU A 211 20.78 -7.93 1.14
CA LEU A 211 21.41 -6.60 1.15
C LEU A 211 22.65 -6.59 2.07
N THR A 212 23.78 -6.15 1.53
CA THR A 212 25.05 -6.04 2.31
C THR A 212 25.69 -4.66 2.23
N SER A 213 25.37 -3.85 1.22
CA SER A 213 25.85 -2.48 1.15
C SER A 213 24.94 -1.56 0.34
N ILE A 214 25.05 -0.26 0.61
CA ILE A 214 24.40 0.80 -0.18
C ILE A 214 25.46 1.82 -0.60
N VAL A 215 25.30 2.39 -1.80
CA VAL A 215 26.08 3.52 -2.26
C VAL A 215 25.30 4.81 -2.09
N LEU A 216 25.85 5.72 -1.32
CA LEU A 216 25.34 7.08 -1.16
C LEU A 216 26.11 8.04 -2.06
N GLU A 217 25.36 8.97 -2.67
CA GLU A 217 25.90 10.10 -3.42
C GLU A 217 25.54 11.40 -2.71
N ASP A 218 26.52 12.22 -2.39
CA ASP A 218 26.30 13.58 -1.91
C ASP A 218 25.66 14.44 -3.01
N THR A 219 24.54 15.08 -2.72
CA THR A 219 23.76 15.84 -3.72
C THR A 219 24.41 17.16 -4.14
N ASN A 220 25.40 17.66 -3.38
CA ASN A 220 26.09 18.90 -3.66
C ASN A 220 27.42 18.66 -4.40
N THR A 221 28.19 17.66 -3.94
CA THR A 221 29.54 17.37 -4.48
C THR A 221 29.55 16.25 -5.51
N HIS A 222 28.49 15.42 -5.56
CA HIS A 222 28.40 14.19 -6.36
C HIS A 222 29.44 13.11 -5.98
N GLU A 223 30.11 13.29 -4.84
CA GLU A 223 30.99 12.26 -4.31
C GLU A 223 30.17 11.05 -3.83
N LYS A 224 30.69 9.86 -4.16
CA LYS A 224 30.06 8.59 -3.78
C LYS A 224 30.82 7.94 -2.64
N ARG A 225 30.09 7.36 -1.70
CA ARG A 225 30.63 6.51 -0.66
C ARG A 225 29.79 5.26 -0.50
N GLU A 226 30.42 4.13 -0.29
CA GLU A 226 29.74 2.88 0.00
C GLU A 226 29.69 2.66 1.52
N ILE A 227 28.52 2.23 2.01
CA ILE A 227 28.29 1.87 3.40
C ILE A 227 28.03 0.37 3.39
N PHE A 228 28.82 -0.36 4.16
CA PHE A 228 28.72 -1.80 4.31
C PHE A 228 27.98 -2.15 5.59
N ALA A 229 27.36 -3.34 5.60
CA ALA A 229 26.82 -3.94 6.80
C ALA A 229 27.92 -4.18 7.84
N ASP A 230 27.55 -4.13 9.12
CA ASP A 230 28.42 -4.59 10.21
C ASP A 230 28.81 -6.05 9.96
N GLU A 231 30.08 -6.40 10.19
CA GLU A 231 30.60 -7.74 9.91
C GLU A 231 29.90 -8.84 10.73
N ASN A 232 29.37 -8.49 11.91
CA ASN A 232 28.67 -9.45 12.76
C ASN A 232 27.22 -9.64 12.32
N ASP A 233 26.57 -8.59 11.79
CA ASP A 233 25.19 -8.65 11.32
C ASP A 233 25.10 -9.22 9.89
N GLY A 234 26.09 -8.96 9.06
CA GLY A 234 26.17 -9.40 7.66
C GLY A 234 25.13 -8.76 6.73
N THR A 235 24.20 -7.99 7.28
CA THR A 235 23.12 -7.29 6.57
C THR A 235 22.63 -6.11 7.38
N PHE A 236 21.76 -5.28 6.79
CA PHE A 236 21.00 -4.21 7.46
C PHE A 236 19.68 -3.95 6.73
N GLY A 237 18.78 -3.21 7.37
CA GLY A 237 17.52 -2.78 6.74
C GLY A 237 17.65 -1.48 5.98
N LEU A 238 17.14 -1.43 4.75
CA LEU A 238 16.93 -0.20 3.99
C LEU A 238 15.44 0.05 3.80
N PHE A 239 14.88 0.98 4.56
CA PHE A 239 13.46 1.33 4.51
C PHE A 239 13.23 2.57 3.67
N VAL A 240 12.34 2.50 2.67
CA VAL A 240 12.12 3.55 1.68
C VAL A 240 10.76 4.22 1.91
N PHE A 241 10.76 5.46 2.43
CA PHE A 241 9.57 6.25 2.69
C PHE A 241 9.57 7.57 1.90
N VAL A 242 9.58 7.45 0.59
CA VAL A 242 9.56 8.59 -0.35
C VAL A 242 8.17 8.87 -0.93
N GLY A 243 7.14 8.27 -0.31
CA GLY A 243 5.72 8.41 -0.64
C GLY A 243 5.11 7.17 -1.29
N TYR A 244 3.80 7.25 -1.57
CA TYR A 244 3.03 6.25 -2.28
C TYR A 244 2.44 6.83 -3.55
N ILE A 245 2.11 5.97 -4.51
CA ILE A 245 1.42 6.31 -5.75
C ILE A 245 0.09 5.57 -5.72
N PRO A 246 -1.04 6.26 -5.45
CA PRO A 246 -2.36 5.66 -5.57
C PRO A 246 -2.64 5.28 -7.02
N LYS A 247 -3.29 4.15 -7.25
CA LYS A 247 -3.62 3.62 -8.59
C LYS A 247 -5.01 4.08 -9.01
N ASN A 248 -5.16 5.38 -9.21
CA ASN A 248 -6.44 6.05 -9.48
C ASN A 248 -6.55 6.62 -10.89
N GLU A 249 -5.66 6.29 -11.80
CA GLU A 249 -5.64 6.80 -13.18
C GLU A 249 -6.99 6.56 -13.89
N LEU A 250 -7.65 5.45 -13.54
CA LEU A 250 -8.95 5.05 -14.09
C LEU A 250 -10.10 6.03 -13.76
N VAL A 251 -10.01 6.69 -12.62
CA VAL A 251 -11.07 7.56 -12.06
C VAL A 251 -10.61 9.02 -11.89
N GLU A 252 -9.43 9.35 -12.42
CA GLU A 252 -8.90 10.70 -12.44
C GLU A 252 -9.81 11.63 -13.28
N GLY A 253 -10.13 12.79 -12.70
CA GLY A 253 -11.08 13.75 -13.33
C GLY A 253 -12.56 13.33 -13.27
N ILE A 254 -12.88 12.16 -12.68
CA ILE A 254 -14.24 11.65 -12.48
C ILE A 254 -14.62 11.72 -11.00
N LEU A 255 -13.76 11.21 -10.13
CA LEU A 255 -13.95 11.24 -8.68
C LEU A 255 -13.17 12.39 -8.05
N ASP A 256 -13.69 12.92 -6.95
CA ASP A 256 -12.99 13.92 -6.16
C ASP A 256 -11.72 13.32 -5.54
N MET A 257 -10.59 14.03 -5.70
CA MET A 257 -9.29 13.58 -5.24
C MET A 257 -8.53 14.65 -4.45
N GLU A 258 -7.73 14.17 -3.51
CA GLU A 258 -6.75 14.99 -2.81
C GLU A 258 -5.37 14.28 -2.85
N ASN A 259 -4.36 14.97 -3.40
CA ASN A 259 -3.02 14.41 -3.62
C ASN A 259 -3.01 13.08 -4.40
N GLY A 260 -3.96 12.90 -5.33
CA GLY A 260 -4.13 11.69 -6.13
C GLY A 260 -4.93 10.57 -5.45
N TYR A 261 -5.31 10.72 -4.19
CA TYR A 261 -6.17 9.79 -3.46
C TYR A 261 -7.64 10.15 -3.58
N VAL A 262 -8.50 9.16 -3.78
CA VAL A 262 -9.96 9.38 -3.81
C VAL A 262 -10.43 9.87 -2.45
N VAL A 263 -11.19 10.96 -2.43
CA VAL A 263 -11.84 11.48 -1.24
C VAL A 263 -13.12 10.68 -0.99
N THR A 264 -13.27 10.17 0.23
CA THR A 264 -14.49 9.48 0.67
C THR A 264 -14.90 9.96 2.05
N ASP A 265 -16.17 9.78 2.38
CA ASP A 265 -16.62 9.84 3.76
C ASP A 265 -16.23 8.57 4.56
N GLU A 266 -16.66 8.48 5.82
CA GLU A 266 -16.43 7.33 6.69
C GLU A 266 -17.15 6.06 6.23
N ASN A 267 -18.16 6.19 5.39
CA ASN A 267 -18.95 5.11 4.79
C ASN A 267 -18.47 4.70 3.40
N MET A 268 -17.29 5.15 2.99
CA MET A 268 -16.66 4.87 1.70
C MET A 268 -17.38 5.48 0.48
N HIS A 269 -18.35 6.39 0.67
CA HIS A 269 -19.00 7.09 -0.43
C HIS A 269 -18.04 8.05 -1.12
N THR A 270 -18.09 8.07 -2.44
CA THR A 270 -17.45 9.10 -3.27
C THR A 270 -18.44 10.24 -3.59
N ASN A 271 -18.02 11.21 -4.39
CA ASN A 271 -18.89 12.27 -4.92
C ASN A 271 -19.97 11.75 -5.91
N ILE A 272 -19.87 10.51 -6.40
CA ILE A 272 -20.84 9.92 -7.32
C ILE A 272 -21.72 8.89 -6.61
N PRO A 273 -23.06 9.06 -6.59
CA PRO A 273 -23.96 8.09 -5.96
C PRO A 273 -23.83 6.67 -6.54
N GLY A 274 -23.75 5.68 -5.66
CA GLY A 274 -23.55 4.27 -6.01
C GLY A 274 -22.11 3.91 -6.42
N VAL A 275 -21.17 4.85 -6.23
CA VAL A 275 -19.74 4.60 -6.41
C VAL A 275 -19.00 4.78 -5.09
N PHE A 276 -18.20 3.79 -4.74
CA PHE A 276 -17.44 3.72 -3.50
C PHE A 276 -15.96 3.54 -3.77
N ALA A 277 -15.10 3.94 -2.84
CA ALA A 277 -13.68 3.62 -2.90
C ALA A 277 -13.22 2.98 -1.58
N ALA A 278 -12.36 1.96 -1.66
CA ALA A 278 -11.93 1.16 -0.51
C ALA A 278 -10.45 0.77 -0.61
N GLY A 279 -9.76 0.84 0.51
CA GLY A 279 -8.34 0.48 0.59
C GLY A 279 -7.39 1.66 0.38
N ASP A 280 -6.19 1.36 -0.08
CA ASP A 280 -5.08 2.31 -0.06
C ASP A 280 -5.13 3.37 -1.18
N ASN A 281 -6.06 3.25 -2.11
CA ASN A 281 -6.31 4.22 -3.17
C ASN A 281 -7.10 5.44 -2.69
N ARG A 282 -7.71 5.40 -1.50
CA ARG A 282 -8.45 6.51 -0.91
C ARG A 282 -7.63 7.30 0.11
N LYS A 283 -8.04 8.54 0.38
CA LYS A 283 -7.44 9.39 1.41
C LYS A 283 -7.67 8.77 2.80
N LYS A 284 -6.59 8.38 3.46
CA LYS A 284 -6.59 7.87 4.84
C LYS A 284 -5.18 7.92 5.44
N GLU A 285 -5.09 7.84 6.75
CA GLU A 285 -3.80 7.88 7.46
C GLU A 285 -3.09 6.52 7.42
N LEU A 286 -3.76 5.45 7.82
CA LEU A 286 -3.16 4.12 7.95
C LEU A 286 -3.46 3.23 6.74
N ARG A 287 -2.42 2.76 6.07
CA ARG A 287 -2.48 1.82 4.94
C ARG A 287 -1.94 0.46 5.36
N GLN A 288 -2.87 -0.39 5.77
CA GLN A 288 -2.60 -1.76 6.24
C GLN A 288 -3.69 -2.71 5.74
N VAL A 289 -3.42 -4.01 5.76
CA VAL A 289 -4.40 -5.04 5.37
C VAL A 289 -5.68 -4.91 6.18
N VAL A 290 -5.58 -4.72 7.49
CA VAL A 290 -6.73 -4.60 8.39
C VAL A 290 -7.63 -3.41 8.03
N THR A 291 -7.05 -2.25 7.71
CA THR A 291 -7.84 -1.07 7.29
C THR A 291 -8.38 -1.21 5.89
N ALA A 292 -7.67 -1.88 4.99
CA ALA A 292 -8.15 -2.16 3.64
C ALA A 292 -9.33 -3.13 3.65
N THR A 293 -9.29 -4.20 4.47
CA THR A 293 -10.41 -5.13 4.62
C THR A 293 -11.63 -4.49 5.27
N ALA A 294 -11.42 -3.62 6.27
CA ALA A 294 -12.50 -2.86 6.88
C ALA A 294 -13.21 -1.94 5.87
N ASP A 295 -12.43 -1.19 5.08
CA ASP A 295 -12.97 -0.34 4.02
C ASP A 295 -13.82 -1.14 3.02
N GLY A 296 -13.32 -2.30 2.56
CA GLY A 296 -14.03 -3.17 1.63
C GLY A 296 -15.37 -3.68 2.17
N ALA A 297 -15.38 -4.09 3.45
CA ALA A 297 -16.58 -4.54 4.13
C ALA A 297 -17.62 -3.41 4.26
N ILE A 298 -17.19 -2.20 4.64
CA ILE A 298 -18.06 -1.02 4.75
C ILE A 298 -18.61 -0.67 3.36
N ALA A 299 -17.76 -0.57 2.34
CA ALA A 299 -18.19 -0.22 0.97
C ALA A 299 -19.24 -1.18 0.43
N ALA A 300 -19.07 -2.50 0.64
CA ALA A 300 -20.05 -3.50 0.22
C ALA A 300 -21.39 -3.36 0.95
N THR A 301 -21.37 -3.09 2.27
CA THR A 301 -22.59 -2.86 3.06
C THR A 301 -23.32 -1.60 2.62
N GLN A 302 -22.59 -0.55 2.27
CA GLN A 302 -23.20 0.68 1.76
C GLN A 302 -23.72 0.51 0.33
N ALA A 303 -23.03 -0.30 -0.51
CA ALA A 303 -23.54 -0.67 -1.82
C ALA A 303 -24.89 -1.41 -1.75
N GLU A 304 -25.05 -2.36 -0.79
CA GLU A 304 -26.31 -3.04 -0.52
C GLU A 304 -27.41 -2.05 -0.16
N LYS A 305 -27.16 -1.14 0.78
CA LYS A 305 -28.14 -0.10 1.17
C LYS A 305 -28.55 0.77 -0.04
N TYR A 306 -27.57 1.23 -0.81
CA TYR A 306 -27.83 2.02 -1.99
C TYR A 306 -28.71 1.29 -3.02
N ILE A 307 -28.47 -0.01 -3.23
CA ILE A 307 -29.26 -0.83 -4.14
C ILE A 307 -30.71 -0.95 -3.65
N ASN A 308 -30.91 -1.24 -2.37
CA ASN A 308 -32.24 -1.35 -1.78
C ASN A 308 -33.04 -0.04 -1.88
N GLU A 309 -32.37 1.10 -1.73
CA GLU A 309 -33.03 2.42 -1.80
C GLU A 309 -33.37 2.87 -3.24
N HIS A 310 -32.61 2.41 -4.24
CA HIS A 310 -32.68 3.01 -5.59
C HIS A 310 -33.09 2.04 -6.70
N PHE A 311 -33.15 0.73 -6.42
CA PHE A 311 -33.41 -0.30 -7.42
C PHE A 311 -34.55 -1.27 -7.08
N GLU A 312 -35.18 -1.12 -5.94
CA GLU A 312 -36.45 -1.81 -5.60
C GLU A 312 -37.67 -1.16 -6.25
#